data_9103b6a99f8123167b061de4d775cac8
#
_entry.id   9103b6a99f8123167b061de4d775cac8
#
_cell.length_a   1.000
_cell.length_b   1.000
_cell.length_c   1.000
_cell.angle_alpha   90.00
_cell.angle_beta   90.00
_cell.angle_gamma   90.00
#
_symmetry.space_group_name_H-M   'P 1'
#
loop_
_entity.id
_entity.type
_entity.pdbx_description
1 polymer ?
#
loop_
_entity_poly.entity_id
_entity_poly.type
_entity_poly.pdbx_seq_one_letter_code
_entity_poly.pdbx_strand_id
1 'polypeptide(L)'
;MRPGGFRHVARLLLASSLVACGDATPRYILHLANGQMQVMLGSQPIEHVRATTTDRLHLERFDWVDTVRAFAQETGLHGAHTNYTRFFDTGSEPVSYNVSASPVDRLEPYLWHFPLVSDLPYKGFFDKDLAVAEAEHLRKSGFDAITRPVAAYSTLGYLPDPLLSSMLEDDENRLADLLLHELSHATIFAESETDYNESAASFIGRQGALALIRRKYGSDAPEVKEIFESRHHATEFAMFMGTFLGELDSLYALGQQRDSLLVARVDVLRAAQDRYRQHPELPGSRYDGFLKWNQVNNARLLSYRRYNRDLDQFAALHSAHGQDLSITIGILGECASGADPWACLSAAADLRPPTTGSGRP
;
A
#
# COMPACT_ATOMS: atom_id res chain seq x y z
N MET A 1 42.93 5.88 -8.52
CA MET A 1 42.76 5.19 -7.25
C MET A 1 42.48 6.22 -6.17
N ARG A 2 41.25 6.37 -5.68
CA ARG A 2 40.87 7.21 -4.53
C ARG A 2 40.15 6.31 -3.53
N PRO A 3 40.52 6.28 -2.25
CA PRO A 3 39.89 5.45 -1.23
C PRO A 3 38.70 6.22 -0.63
N GLY A 4 37.47 5.90 -1.04
CA GLY A 4 36.22 6.53 -0.58
C GLY A 4 35.27 5.63 0.20
N GLY A 5 35.58 4.36 0.40
CA GLY A 5 34.64 3.37 0.93
C GLY A 5 34.55 3.20 2.46
N PHE A 6 35.47 3.76 3.25
CA PHE A 6 35.56 3.46 4.70
C PHE A 6 34.90 4.51 5.61
N ARG A 7 34.41 5.63 5.07
CA ARG A 7 33.85 6.71 5.90
C ARG A 7 32.37 6.54 6.28
N HIS A 8 31.63 5.69 5.58
CA HIS A 8 30.18 5.49 5.87
C HIS A 8 29.91 4.44 6.95
N VAL A 9 30.76 3.43 7.10
CA VAL A 9 30.62 2.41 8.17
C VAL A 9 30.92 3.00 9.56
N ALA A 10 31.83 3.97 9.65
CA ALA A 10 32.16 4.64 10.92
C ALA A 10 31.08 5.61 11.42
N ARG A 11 30.17 6.09 10.53
CA ARG A 11 29.04 6.95 10.93
C ARG A 11 27.86 6.17 11.51
N LEU A 12 27.71 4.90 11.20
CA LEU A 12 26.68 4.03 11.80
C LEU A 12 26.98 3.67 13.27
N LEU A 13 28.24 3.70 13.70
CA LEU A 13 28.63 3.36 15.07
C LEU A 13 28.63 4.57 16.05
N LEU A 14 28.56 5.81 15.54
CA LEU A 14 28.47 7.03 16.38
C LEU A 14 27.02 7.51 16.60
N ALA A 15 26.02 6.92 15.93
CA ALA A 15 24.61 7.25 16.15
C ALA A 15 24.02 6.60 17.41
N SER A 16 24.77 5.75 18.13
CA SER A 16 24.29 5.01 19.29
C SER A 16 24.12 5.85 20.57
N SER A 17 24.46 7.12 20.58
CA SER A 17 24.34 7.99 21.78
C SER A 17 23.25 9.09 21.70
N LEU A 18 22.45 9.14 20.62
CA LEU A 18 21.38 10.15 20.46
C LEU A 18 19.97 9.57 20.34
N VAL A 19 19.75 8.28 20.62
CA VAL A 19 18.45 7.63 20.50
C VAL A 19 17.83 7.42 21.89
N ALA A 20 17.32 8.48 22.48
CA ALA A 20 16.54 8.39 23.71
C ALA A 20 15.21 9.15 23.68
N CYS A 21 14.72 9.58 22.51
CA CYS A 21 13.41 10.22 22.39
C CYS A 21 12.76 9.85 21.07
N GLY A 22 11.95 8.78 21.06
CA GLY A 22 11.15 8.39 19.89
C GLY A 22 10.74 6.91 19.94
N ASP A 23 9.84 6.55 19.04
CA ASP A 23 9.31 5.18 18.89
C ASP A 23 10.35 4.17 18.40
N ALA A 24 11.50 4.64 17.90
CA ALA A 24 12.63 3.85 17.44
C ALA A 24 13.60 3.50 18.58
N THR A 25 13.16 2.68 19.54
CA THR A 25 14.06 2.18 20.59
C THR A 25 15.18 1.31 20.01
N PRO A 26 16.37 1.24 20.63
CA PRO A 26 17.44 0.37 20.17
C PRO A 26 17.01 -1.10 20.00
N ARG A 27 16.13 -1.59 20.89
CA ARG A 27 15.57 -2.94 20.81
C ARG A 27 14.71 -3.11 19.55
N TYR A 28 13.91 -2.11 19.20
CA TYR A 28 13.06 -2.15 18.00
C TYR A 28 13.91 -2.11 16.73
N ILE A 29 14.93 -1.26 16.67
CA ILE A 29 15.88 -1.21 15.54
C ILE A 29 16.59 -2.56 15.35
N LEU A 30 17.08 -3.18 16.44
CA LEU A 30 17.70 -4.51 16.39
C LEU A 30 16.71 -5.58 15.92
N HIS A 31 15.45 -5.50 16.34
CA HIS A 31 14.39 -6.40 15.86
C HIS A 31 14.19 -6.27 14.34
N LEU A 32 14.07 -5.05 13.82
CA LEU A 32 13.94 -4.82 12.38
C LEU A 32 15.19 -5.30 11.62
N ALA A 33 16.38 -4.99 12.10
CA ALA A 33 17.63 -5.42 11.47
C ALA A 33 17.75 -6.95 11.43
N ASN A 34 17.36 -7.63 12.51
CA ASN A 34 17.37 -9.10 12.55
C ASN A 34 16.36 -9.70 11.57
N GLY A 35 15.13 -9.21 11.53
CA GLY A 35 14.10 -9.67 10.59
C GLY A 35 14.52 -9.45 9.13
N GLN A 36 15.04 -8.26 8.81
CA GLN A 36 15.60 -7.97 7.49
C GLN A 36 16.74 -8.91 7.12
N MET A 37 17.65 -9.17 8.04
CA MET A 37 18.77 -10.08 7.82
C MET A 37 18.29 -11.51 7.56
N GLN A 38 17.27 -12.00 8.28
CA GLN A 38 16.68 -13.32 8.04
C GLN A 38 16.08 -13.42 6.63
N VAL A 39 15.33 -12.41 6.17
CA VAL A 39 14.79 -12.36 4.81
C VAL A 39 15.91 -12.35 3.77
N MET A 40 16.95 -11.52 3.95
CA MET A 40 18.06 -11.44 3.00
C MET A 40 18.87 -12.74 2.92
N LEU A 41 19.22 -13.33 4.06
CA LEU A 41 20.02 -14.54 4.11
C LEU A 41 19.22 -15.78 3.68
N GLY A 42 17.91 -15.83 3.98
CA GLY A 42 17.03 -16.92 3.58
C GLY A 42 16.58 -16.86 2.13
N SER A 43 16.71 -15.71 1.45
CA SER A 43 16.28 -15.59 0.07
C SER A 43 17.30 -16.19 -0.91
N GLN A 44 16.80 -16.84 -1.97
CA GLN A 44 17.58 -17.48 -3.02
C GLN A 44 17.32 -16.84 -4.38
N PRO A 45 18.27 -16.83 -5.33
CA PRO A 45 17.98 -16.41 -6.70
C PRO A 45 16.81 -17.21 -7.28
N ILE A 46 15.84 -16.56 -7.92
CA ILE A 46 14.68 -17.23 -8.55
C ILE A 46 15.15 -18.30 -9.54
N GLU A 47 16.20 -18.06 -10.30
CA GLU A 47 16.75 -19.02 -11.26
C GLU A 47 17.22 -20.33 -10.59
N HIS A 48 17.74 -20.25 -9.38
CA HIS A 48 18.10 -21.44 -8.62
C HIS A 48 16.86 -22.22 -8.17
N VAL A 49 15.83 -21.53 -7.70
CA VAL A 49 14.57 -22.16 -7.30
C VAL A 49 13.88 -22.77 -8.50
N ARG A 50 13.84 -22.09 -9.66
CA ARG A 50 13.34 -22.61 -10.94
C ARG A 50 13.97 -23.95 -11.33
N ALA A 51 15.29 -24.04 -11.19
CA ALA A 51 16.04 -25.22 -11.57
C ALA A 51 15.80 -26.43 -10.65
N THR A 52 15.30 -26.21 -9.44
CA THR A 52 15.17 -27.24 -8.41
C THR A 52 13.75 -27.55 -8.02
N THR A 53 12.78 -26.65 -8.23
CA THR A 53 11.37 -26.86 -7.89
C THR A 53 10.68 -27.76 -8.91
N THR A 54 9.78 -28.61 -8.43
CA THR A 54 8.82 -29.38 -9.24
C THR A 54 7.40 -28.81 -9.14
N ASP A 55 7.22 -27.74 -8.37
CA ASP A 55 5.94 -27.07 -8.24
C ASP A 55 5.63 -26.25 -9.49
N ARG A 56 4.64 -26.72 -10.24
CA ARG A 56 4.22 -26.14 -11.49
C ARG A 56 3.65 -24.72 -11.32
N LEU A 57 2.90 -24.50 -10.24
CA LEU A 57 2.34 -23.19 -9.95
C LEU A 57 3.46 -22.17 -9.71
N HIS A 58 4.47 -22.53 -8.95
CA HIS A 58 5.63 -21.64 -8.72
C HIS A 58 6.33 -21.30 -10.04
N LEU A 59 6.53 -22.28 -10.93
CA LEU A 59 7.16 -22.02 -12.24
C LEU A 59 6.34 -21.04 -13.07
N GLU A 60 5.02 -21.24 -13.18
CA GLU A 60 4.10 -20.36 -13.91
C GLU A 60 4.09 -18.95 -13.30
N ARG A 61 4.13 -18.84 -11.98
CA ARG A 61 4.17 -17.55 -11.28
C ARG A 61 5.50 -16.82 -11.45
N PHE A 62 6.64 -17.52 -11.47
CA PHE A 62 7.93 -16.89 -11.76
C PHE A 62 7.97 -16.32 -13.19
N ASP A 63 7.41 -17.01 -14.18
CA ASP A 63 7.30 -16.49 -15.56
C ASP A 63 6.42 -15.23 -15.61
N TRP A 64 5.34 -15.23 -14.82
CA TRP A 64 4.48 -14.07 -14.69
C TRP A 64 5.19 -12.88 -14.00
N VAL A 65 5.94 -13.11 -12.94
CA VAL A 65 6.76 -12.10 -12.26
C VAL A 65 7.76 -11.46 -13.23
N ASP A 66 8.44 -12.25 -14.07
CA ASP A 66 9.35 -11.71 -15.08
C ASP A 66 8.62 -10.84 -16.11
N THR A 67 7.40 -11.24 -16.52
CA THR A 67 6.53 -10.44 -17.39
C THR A 67 6.14 -9.11 -16.75
N VAL A 68 5.74 -9.13 -15.46
CA VAL A 68 5.40 -7.91 -14.70
C VAL A 68 6.61 -6.99 -14.57
N ARG A 69 7.78 -7.53 -14.26
CA ARG A 69 9.03 -6.75 -14.15
C ARG A 69 9.43 -6.09 -15.47
N ALA A 70 9.31 -6.82 -16.59
CA ALA A 70 9.56 -6.27 -17.93
C ALA A 70 8.60 -5.11 -18.23
N PHE A 71 7.32 -5.27 -17.93
CA PHE A 71 6.32 -4.22 -18.11
C PHE A 71 6.58 -3.00 -17.20
N ALA A 72 7.00 -3.22 -15.97
CA ALA A 72 7.39 -2.13 -15.06
C ALA A 72 8.56 -1.32 -15.63
N GLN A 73 9.55 -1.97 -16.25
CA GLN A 73 10.65 -1.28 -16.94
C GLN A 73 10.17 -0.50 -18.17
N GLU A 74 9.29 -1.10 -18.99
CA GLU A 74 8.68 -0.43 -20.15
C GLU A 74 7.93 0.85 -19.74
N THR A 75 7.27 0.84 -18.59
CA THR A 75 6.47 1.97 -18.10
C THR A 75 7.25 2.97 -17.25
N GLY A 76 8.55 2.73 -17.01
CA GLY A 76 9.43 3.66 -16.32
C GLY A 76 9.45 3.52 -14.79
N LEU A 77 8.94 2.41 -14.24
CA LEU A 77 9.05 2.13 -12.81
C LEU A 77 10.48 1.72 -12.43
N HIS A 78 11.06 2.41 -11.47
CA HIS A 78 12.40 2.15 -10.98
C HIS A 78 12.44 0.87 -10.12
N GLY A 79 13.64 0.31 -9.92
CA GLY A 79 13.82 -0.86 -9.08
C GLY A 79 13.41 -2.20 -9.71
N ALA A 80 12.69 -2.22 -10.84
CA ALA A 80 12.27 -3.45 -11.50
C ALA A 80 13.43 -4.36 -11.98
N HIS A 81 14.64 -3.80 -12.13
CA HIS A 81 15.84 -4.57 -12.46
C HIS A 81 16.35 -5.43 -11.31
N THR A 82 16.17 -4.99 -10.07
CA THR A 82 16.77 -5.60 -8.88
C THR A 82 15.75 -6.27 -7.98
N ASN A 83 14.54 -5.72 -7.86
CA ASN A 83 13.48 -6.27 -7.04
C ASN A 83 12.89 -7.54 -7.67
N TYR A 84 12.43 -8.44 -6.82
CA TYR A 84 11.79 -9.71 -7.19
C TYR A 84 12.64 -10.62 -8.09
N THR A 85 13.98 -10.53 -7.93
CA THR A 85 14.96 -11.44 -8.55
C THR A 85 15.35 -12.59 -7.63
N ARG A 86 14.99 -12.47 -6.35
CA ARG A 86 15.23 -13.45 -5.31
C ARG A 86 13.91 -13.90 -4.72
N PHE A 87 13.84 -15.14 -4.29
CA PHE A 87 12.67 -15.75 -3.68
C PHE A 87 12.95 -16.06 -2.22
N PHE A 88 12.00 -15.72 -1.36
CA PHE A 88 12.01 -16.06 0.06
C PHE A 88 10.77 -16.86 0.40
N ASP A 89 10.96 -18.09 0.87
CA ASP A 89 9.87 -18.94 1.34
C ASP A 89 9.48 -18.53 2.76
N THR A 90 8.27 -17.97 2.90
CA THR A 90 7.71 -17.57 4.20
C THR A 90 7.02 -18.73 4.93
N GLY A 91 6.91 -19.90 4.29
CA GLY A 91 6.01 -20.95 4.75
C GLY A 91 4.55 -20.49 4.69
N SER A 92 3.78 -20.77 5.73
CA SER A 92 2.36 -20.37 5.85
C SER A 92 2.15 -19.04 6.59
N GLU A 93 3.22 -18.39 7.07
CA GLU A 93 3.10 -17.19 7.91
C GLU A 93 3.42 -15.92 7.11
N PRO A 94 2.75 -14.80 7.40
CA PRO A 94 3.14 -13.49 6.88
C PRO A 94 4.55 -13.11 7.28
N VAL A 95 5.31 -12.49 6.36
CA VAL A 95 6.69 -12.07 6.62
C VAL A 95 6.78 -10.99 7.69
N SER A 96 5.76 -10.15 7.81
CA SER A 96 5.71 -9.06 8.79
C SER A 96 4.28 -8.63 9.10
N TYR A 97 4.14 -7.77 10.11
CA TYR A 97 2.87 -7.25 10.61
C TYR A 97 2.97 -5.74 10.82
N ASN A 98 1.94 -4.99 10.41
CA ASN A 98 1.82 -3.58 10.69
C ASN A 98 0.81 -3.32 11.81
N VAL A 99 1.19 -2.48 12.76
CA VAL A 99 0.29 -1.90 13.75
C VAL A 99 -0.11 -0.50 13.28
N SER A 100 -1.40 -0.24 13.23
CA SER A 100 -1.95 1.09 13.00
C SER A 100 -2.84 1.47 14.16
N ALA A 101 -2.87 2.76 14.51
CA ALA A 101 -3.71 3.25 15.59
C ALA A 101 -4.33 4.62 15.24
N SER A 102 -5.35 5.00 16.02
CA SER A 102 -6.08 6.27 15.88
C SER A 102 -6.68 6.64 17.24
N PRO A 103 -6.81 7.93 17.59
CA PRO A 103 -7.67 8.34 18.66
C PRO A 103 -9.10 7.83 18.46
N VAL A 104 -9.80 7.53 19.57
CA VAL A 104 -11.18 7.01 19.51
C VAL A 104 -12.21 8.07 19.14
N ASP A 105 -11.83 9.34 19.22
CA ASP A 105 -12.69 10.53 19.11
C ASP A 105 -12.44 11.38 17.87
N ARG A 106 -11.60 10.92 16.94
CA ARG A 106 -11.35 11.57 15.65
C ARG A 106 -10.71 10.61 14.64
N LEU A 107 -10.90 10.88 13.36
CA LEU A 107 -10.33 10.09 12.26
C LEU A 107 -8.96 10.65 11.84
N GLU A 108 -8.00 10.55 12.74
CA GLU A 108 -6.60 10.91 12.51
C GLU A 108 -5.69 9.73 12.82
N PRO A 109 -4.63 9.49 12.03
CA PRO A 109 -3.69 8.43 12.34
C PRO A 109 -2.87 8.78 13.59
N TYR A 110 -2.57 7.79 14.41
CA TYR A 110 -1.46 7.87 15.34
C TYR A 110 -0.16 7.82 14.54
N LEU A 111 0.74 8.75 14.76
CA LEU A 111 2.01 8.85 14.05
C LEU A 111 3.16 8.37 14.95
N TRP A 112 3.95 7.43 14.41
CA TRP A 112 5.21 7.02 15.01
C TRP A 112 6.36 7.83 14.42
N HIS A 113 7.21 8.38 15.28
CA HIS A 113 8.34 9.23 14.89
C HIS A 113 9.61 8.40 14.71
N PHE A 114 10.11 8.35 13.50
CA PHE A 114 11.35 7.64 13.15
C PHE A 114 12.43 8.61 12.66
N PRO A 115 13.67 8.53 13.20
CA PRO A 115 14.71 9.52 12.90
C PRO A 115 15.14 9.62 11.43
N LEU A 116 14.91 8.55 10.64
CA LEU A 116 15.39 8.45 9.25
C LEU A 116 14.29 8.53 8.19
N VAL A 117 13.06 8.20 8.55
CA VAL A 117 11.93 8.10 7.60
C VAL A 117 10.77 9.00 7.98
N SER A 118 10.99 9.93 8.94
CA SER A 118 9.95 10.86 9.40
C SER A 118 8.77 10.15 10.12
N ASP A 119 7.59 10.73 10.06
CA ASP A 119 6.40 10.26 10.75
C ASP A 119 5.65 9.24 9.90
N LEU A 120 5.40 8.06 10.47
CA LEU A 120 4.65 7.01 9.77
C LEU A 120 3.34 6.70 10.51
N PRO A 121 2.22 6.48 9.79
CA PRO A 121 0.93 6.13 10.37
C PRO A 121 0.80 4.63 10.68
N TYR A 122 1.91 3.93 10.72
CA TYR A 122 2.00 2.51 11.11
C TYR A 122 3.41 2.18 11.61
N LYS A 123 3.50 1.09 12.38
CA LYS A 123 4.77 0.53 12.89
C LYS A 123 4.87 -0.94 12.49
N GLY A 124 5.95 -1.31 11.81
CA GLY A 124 6.17 -2.65 11.27
C GLY A 124 6.87 -3.58 12.25
N PHE A 125 6.54 -4.87 12.22
CA PHE A 125 7.16 -5.92 13.03
C PHE A 125 7.32 -7.20 12.24
N PHE A 126 8.47 -7.86 12.35
CA PHE A 126 8.65 -9.23 11.83
C PHE A 126 8.10 -10.30 12.78
N ASP A 127 7.73 -9.93 14.00
CA ASP A 127 7.22 -10.81 15.02
C ASP A 127 5.77 -10.43 15.36
N LYS A 128 4.85 -11.39 15.26
CA LYS A 128 3.42 -11.21 15.49
C LYS A 128 3.10 -10.82 16.93
N ASP A 129 3.76 -11.44 17.89
CA ASP A 129 3.47 -11.23 19.30
C ASP A 129 3.92 -9.83 19.74
N LEU A 130 5.03 -9.32 19.18
CA LEU A 130 5.46 -7.94 19.39
C LEU A 130 4.47 -6.95 18.76
N ALA A 131 3.95 -7.23 17.57
CA ALA A 131 2.92 -6.39 16.94
C ALA A 131 1.62 -6.38 17.74
N VAL A 132 1.17 -7.54 18.22
CA VAL A 132 -0.02 -7.66 19.08
C VAL A 132 0.18 -6.90 20.39
N ALA A 133 1.33 -7.05 21.03
CA ALA A 133 1.65 -6.35 22.29
C ALA A 133 1.64 -4.83 22.13
N GLU A 134 2.19 -4.30 21.01
CA GLU A 134 2.14 -2.87 20.69
C GLU A 134 0.69 -2.39 20.51
N ALA A 135 -0.13 -3.11 19.74
CA ALA A 135 -1.54 -2.77 19.55
C ALA A 135 -2.33 -2.80 20.88
N GLU A 136 -2.06 -3.76 21.75
CA GLU A 136 -2.68 -3.84 23.09
C GLU A 136 -2.25 -2.69 24.00
N HIS A 137 -0.96 -2.31 23.95
CA HIS A 137 -0.46 -1.14 24.69
C HIS A 137 -1.22 0.13 24.29
N LEU A 138 -1.39 0.36 22.99
CA LEU A 138 -2.14 1.51 22.48
C LEU A 138 -3.61 1.47 22.86
N ARG A 139 -4.27 0.29 22.83
CA ARG A 139 -5.66 0.15 23.29
C ARG A 139 -5.81 0.46 24.77
N LYS A 140 -4.87 0.01 25.62
CA LYS A 140 -4.85 0.35 27.05
C LYS A 140 -4.64 1.85 27.29
N SER A 141 -3.96 2.53 26.37
CA SER A 141 -3.77 3.98 26.36
C SER A 141 -4.95 4.76 25.78
N GLY A 142 -6.05 4.09 25.41
CA GLY A 142 -7.28 4.71 24.96
C GLY A 142 -7.35 5.01 23.45
N PHE A 143 -6.51 4.37 22.66
CA PHE A 143 -6.54 4.43 21.20
C PHE A 143 -7.31 3.24 20.61
N ASP A 144 -7.89 3.42 19.45
CA ASP A 144 -8.22 2.32 18.54
C ASP A 144 -6.93 1.82 17.91
N ALA A 145 -6.69 0.52 17.94
CA ALA A 145 -5.50 -0.06 17.31
C ALA A 145 -5.80 -1.40 16.65
N ILE A 146 -5.12 -1.67 15.56
CA ILE A 146 -5.20 -2.94 14.82
C ILE A 146 -3.81 -3.47 14.49
N THR A 147 -3.71 -4.79 14.39
CA THR A 147 -2.57 -5.49 13.80
C THR A 147 -3.02 -6.13 12.51
N ARG A 148 -2.26 -5.96 11.44
CA ARG A 148 -2.53 -6.55 10.12
C ARG A 148 -1.30 -7.26 9.58
N PRO A 149 -1.45 -8.45 8.99
CA PRO A 149 -0.38 -9.04 8.20
C PRO A 149 -0.06 -8.14 7.00
N VAL A 150 1.19 -8.18 6.57
CA VAL A 150 1.67 -7.45 5.39
C VAL A 150 1.81 -8.43 4.24
N ALA A 151 1.15 -8.16 3.13
CA ALA A 151 1.17 -9.03 1.95
C ALA A 151 2.50 -8.94 1.19
N ALA A 152 3.10 -7.75 1.18
CA ALA A 152 4.40 -7.48 0.59
C ALA A 152 5.27 -6.76 1.60
N TYR A 153 6.58 -6.86 1.43
CA TYR A 153 7.56 -6.17 2.24
C TYR A 153 8.46 -5.36 1.31
N SER A 154 8.46 -4.06 1.48
CA SER A 154 9.30 -3.15 0.70
C SER A 154 10.29 -2.41 1.59
N THR A 155 11.51 -2.28 1.11
CA THR A 155 12.55 -1.45 1.71
C THR A 155 12.57 -0.04 1.14
N LEU A 156 11.53 0.40 0.45
CA LEU A 156 11.45 1.69 -0.23
C LEU A 156 12.62 1.94 -1.20
N GLY A 157 13.11 0.88 -1.85
CA GLY A 157 14.22 0.94 -2.80
C GLY A 157 15.62 0.99 -2.18
N TYR A 158 15.76 0.94 -0.85
CA TYR A 158 17.09 0.88 -0.20
C TYR A 158 17.80 -0.46 -0.41
N LEU A 159 17.05 -1.55 -0.51
CA LEU A 159 17.56 -2.91 -0.77
C LEU A 159 16.66 -3.58 -1.82
N PRO A 160 17.17 -4.57 -2.58
CA PRO A 160 16.32 -5.38 -3.44
C PRO A 160 15.29 -6.19 -2.64
N ASP A 161 14.02 -5.98 -2.92
CA ASP A 161 12.94 -6.70 -2.25
C ASP A 161 12.78 -8.09 -2.87
N PRO A 162 12.70 -9.17 -2.07
CA PRO A 162 12.49 -10.52 -2.56
C PRO A 162 11.02 -10.76 -2.90
N LEU A 163 10.78 -11.68 -3.82
CA LEU A 163 9.47 -12.30 -4.04
C LEU A 163 9.19 -13.27 -2.89
N LEU A 164 8.05 -13.10 -2.22
CA LEU A 164 7.65 -13.95 -1.11
C LEU A 164 6.78 -15.12 -1.62
N SER A 165 6.89 -16.32 -1.00
CA SER A 165 6.05 -17.46 -1.37
C SER A 165 4.55 -17.15 -1.21
N SER A 166 4.17 -16.37 -0.19
CA SER A 166 2.79 -15.93 0.02
C SER A 166 2.20 -15.11 -1.12
N MET A 167 3.02 -14.40 -1.90
CA MET A 167 2.57 -13.63 -3.08
C MET A 167 2.17 -14.56 -4.24
N LEU A 168 2.76 -15.76 -4.32
CA LEU A 168 2.50 -16.70 -5.41
C LEU A 168 1.14 -17.41 -5.29
N GLU A 169 0.49 -17.32 -4.12
CA GLU A 169 -0.85 -17.87 -3.89
C GLU A 169 -1.94 -17.00 -4.57
N ASP A 170 -1.64 -15.74 -4.88
CA ASP A 170 -2.55 -14.84 -5.56
C ASP A 170 -2.73 -15.21 -7.04
N ASP A 171 -3.87 -14.81 -7.63
CA ASP A 171 -4.07 -14.86 -9.07
C ASP A 171 -3.15 -13.87 -9.80
N GLU A 172 -3.05 -14.00 -11.13
CA GLU A 172 -2.14 -13.18 -11.94
C GLU A 172 -2.44 -11.69 -11.87
N ASN A 173 -3.72 -11.30 -11.80
CA ASN A 173 -4.10 -9.89 -11.69
C ASN A 173 -3.68 -9.30 -10.34
N ARG A 174 -3.92 -10.02 -9.26
CA ARG A 174 -3.53 -9.57 -7.91
C ARG A 174 -2.03 -9.54 -7.73
N LEU A 175 -1.33 -10.55 -8.22
CA LEU A 175 0.13 -10.58 -8.17
C LEU A 175 0.72 -9.42 -8.96
N ALA A 176 0.22 -9.13 -10.17
CA ALA A 176 0.67 -7.98 -10.95
C ALA A 176 0.35 -6.64 -10.27
N ASP A 177 -0.87 -6.48 -9.73
CA ASP A 177 -1.29 -5.29 -8.96
C ASP A 177 -0.33 -5.06 -7.79
N LEU A 178 -0.06 -6.09 -6.97
CA LEU A 178 0.83 -6.03 -5.83
C LEU A 178 2.26 -5.63 -6.22
N LEU A 179 2.86 -6.30 -7.20
CA LEU A 179 4.24 -6.04 -7.61
C LEU A 179 4.40 -4.64 -8.21
N LEU A 180 3.46 -4.19 -9.04
CA LEU A 180 3.49 -2.84 -9.62
C LEU A 180 3.23 -1.75 -8.57
N HIS A 181 2.38 -2.02 -7.58
CA HIS A 181 2.18 -1.16 -6.43
C HIS A 181 3.50 -0.94 -5.68
N GLU A 182 4.18 -2.01 -5.29
CA GLU A 182 5.44 -1.91 -4.54
C GLU A 182 6.57 -1.27 -5.36
N LEU A 183 6.66 -1.58 -6.65
CA LEU A 183 7.63 -0.95 -7.55
C LEU A 183 7.37 0.55 -7.73
N SER A 184 6.12 1.00 -7.57
CA SER A 184 5.77 2.41 -7.65
C SER A 184 6.43 3.24 -6.56
N HIS A 185 6.60 2.70 -5.36
CA HIS A 185 7.22 3.41 -4.23
C HIS A 185 8.69 3.78 -4.46
N ALA A 186 9.41 3.06 -5.34
CA ALA A 186 10.77 3.43 -5.74
C ALA A 186 10.82 4.57 -6.77
N THR A 187 9.70 4.92 -7.38
CA THR A 187 9.58 5.93 -8.44
C THR A 187 8.82 7.16 -7.97
N ILE A 188 7.78 6.97 -7.17
CA ILE A 188 6.86 7.99 -6.70
C ILE A 188 6.90 7.98 -5.18
N PHE A 189 7.59 8.97 -4.61
CA PHE A 189 7.71 9.10 -3.17
C PHE A 189 7.69 10.59 -2.78
N ALA A 190 6.59 11.00 -2.16
CA ALA A 190 6.42 12.32 -1.54
C ALA A 190 6.66 12.18 -0.03
N GLU A 191 7.62 12.92 0.50
CA GLU A 191 7.99 12.86 1.92
C GLU A 191 6.82 13.29 2.81
N SER A 192 6.51 12.50 3.83
CA SER A 192 5.41 12.72 4.78
C SER A 192 3.99 12.68 4.17
N GLU A 193 3.84 12.31 2.91
CA GLU A 193 2.56 12.22 2.19
C GLU A 193 2.15 10.76 1.93
N THR A 194 2.04 9.98 3.01
CA THR A 194 1.74 8.54 2.92
C THR A 194 0.47 8.25 2.13
N ASP A 195 -0.61 9.03 2.34
CA ASP A 195 -1.88 8.83 1.62
C ASP A 195 -1.73 9.03 0.11
N TYR A 196 -0.90 10.01 -0.33
CA TYR A 196 -0.58 10.22 -1.73
C TYR A 196 0.20 9.03 -2.30
N ASN A 197 1.27 8.63 -1.62
CA ASN A 197 2.14 7.54 -2.06
C ASN A 197 1.36 6.23 -2.23
N GLU A 198 0.54 5.86 -1.24
CA GLU A 198 -0.26 4.65 -1.26
C GLU A 198 -1.40 4.68 -2.30
N SER A 199 -2.05 5.84 -2.49
CA SER A 199 -3.11 6.00 -3.50
C SER A 199 -2.54 5.97 -4.92
N ALA A 200 -1.39 6.63 -5.16
CA ALA A 200 -0.68 6.58 -6.43
C ALA A 200 -0.24 5.15 -6.76
N ALA A 201 0.39 4.45 -5.82
CA ALA A 201 0.81 3.07 -5.99
C ALA A 201 -0.38 2.13 -6.25
N SER A 202 -1.48 2.29 -5.50
CA SER A 202 -2.72 1.53 -5.71
C SER A 202 -3.33 1.78 -7.10
N PHE A 203 -3.28 3.02 -7.58
CA PHE A 203 -3.76 3.36 -8.92
C PHE A 203 -2.90 2.70 -10.00
N ILE A 204 -1.57 2.84 -9.90
CA ILE A 204 -0.62 2.28 -10.89
C ILE A 204 -0.70 0.75 -10.89
N GLY A 205 -0.72 0.11 -9.74
CA GLY A 205 -0.86 -1.34 -9.62
C GLY A 205 -2.09 -1.83 -10.37
N ARG A 206 -3.27 -1.26 -10.06
CA ARG A 206 -4.55 -1.62 -10.70
C ARG A 206 -4.56 -1.39 -12.22
N GLN A 207 -4.03 -0.25 -12.70
CA GLN A 207 -4.03 0.04 -14.15
C GLN A 207 -3.03 -0.83 -14.89
N GLY A 208 -1.84 -1.03 -14.33
CA GLY A 208 -0.80 -1.87 -14.90
C GLY A 208 -1.21 -3.34 -14.96
N ALA A 209 -1.81 -3.87 -13.88
CA ALA A 209 -2.34 -5.24 -13.87
C ALA A 209 -3.40 -5.43 -14.95
N LEU A 210 -4.36 -4.51 -15.09
CA LEU A 210 -5.36 -4.58 -16.17
C LEU A 210 -4.71 -4.56 -17.55
N ALA A 211 -3.70 -3.70 -17.76
CA ALA A 211 -2.99 -3.62 -19.04
C ALA A 211 -2.28 -4.94 -19.38
N LEU A 212 -1.66 -5.56 -18.38
CA LEU A 212 -0.99 -6.87 -18.52
C LEU A 212 -1.98 -8.01 -18.82
N ILE A 213 -3.09 -8.09 -18.10
CA ILE A 213 -4.13 -9.11 -18.33
C ILE A 213 -4.75 -8.94 -19.73
N ARG A 214 -5.01 -7.69 -20.17
CA ARG A 214 -5.48 -7.42 -21.54
C ARG A 214 -4.44 -7.82 -22.60
N ARG A 215 -3.15 -7.57 -22.35
CA ARG A 215 -2.05 -7.96 -23.27
C ARG A 215 -1.96 -9.47 -23.39
N LYS A 216 -2.19 -10.21 -22.30
CA LYS A 216 -2.08 -11.68 -22.25
C LYS A 216 -3.29 -12.40 -22.85
N TYR A 217 -4.50 -11.97 -22.49
CA TYR A 217 -5.75 -12.69 -22.77
C TYR A 217 -6.65 -12.01 -23.80
N GLY A 218 -6.42 -10.72 -24.11
CA GLY A 218 -7.28 -9.90 -24.96
C GLY A 218 -8.32 -9.13 -24.17
N SER A 219 -8.83 -8.03 -24.77
CA SER A 219 -9.73 -7.09 -24.08
C SER A 219 -11.11 -7.67 -23.73
N ASP A 220 -11.58 -8.67 -24.45
CA ASP A 220 -12.90 -9.29 -24.27
C ASP A 220 -12.86 -10.57 -23.42
N ALA A 221 -11.69 -10.93 -22.90
CA ALA A 221 -11.49 -12.15 -22.12
C ALA A 221 -12.32 -12.18 -20.83
N PRO A 222 -12.71 -13.37 -20.34
CA PRO A 222 -13.39 -13.52 -19.05
C PRO A 222 -12.62 -12.89 -17.90
N GLU A 223 -11.29 -13.03 -17.86
CA GLU A 223 -10.41 -12.47 -16.84
C GLU A 223 -10.50 -10.94 -16.79
N VAL A 224 -10.65 -10.28 -17.93
CA VAL A 224 -10.85 -8.82 -17.99
C VAL A 224 -12.22 -8.42 -17.48
N LYS A 225 -13.27 -9.21 -17.80
CA LYS A 225 -14.63 -8.95 -17.27
C LYS A 225 -14.69 -9.09 -15.77
N GLU A 226 -14.05 -10.12 -15.20
CA GLU A 226 -13.95 -10.32 -13.75
C GLU A 226 -13.26 -9.13 -13.06
N ILE A 227 -12.21 -8.56 -13.66
CA ILE A 227 -11.58 -7.35 -13.15
C ILE A 227 -12.57 -6.18 -13.13
N PHE A 228 -13.39 -5.99 -14.17
CA PHE A 228 -14.39 -4.91 -14.19
C PHE A 228 -15.51 -5.13 -13.18
N GLU A 229 -15.99 -6.36 -13.00
CA GLU A 229 -16.97 -6.70 -11.97
C GLU A 229 -16.39 -6.42 -10.57
N SER A 230 -15.15 -6.83 -10.33
CA SER A 230 -14.46 -6.52 -9.07
C SER A 230 -14.28 -5.01 -8.84
N ARG A 231 -14.03 -4.24 -9.90
CA ARG A 231 -13.94 -2.76 -9.82
C ARG A 231 -15.29 -2.12 -9.55
N HIS A 232 -16.37 -2.65 -10.12
CA HIS A 232 -17.74 -2.19 -9.82
C HIS A 232 -18.03 -2.35 -8.32
N HIS A 233 -17.81 -3.54 -7.76
CA HIS A 233 -17.96 -3.77 -6.31
C HIS A 233 -17.04 -2.87 -5.47
N ALA A 234 -15.83 -2.55 -5.97
CA ALA A 234 -14.93 -1.62 -5.28
C ALA A 234 -15.49 -0.19 -5.27
N THR A 235 -16.14 0.25 -6.35
CA THR A 235 -16.80 1.55 -6.43
C THR A 235 -17.97 1.64 -5.48
N GLU A 236 -18.84 0.62 -5.45
CA GLU A 236 -19.97 0.56 -4.50
C GLU A 236 -19.48 0.59 -3.04
N PHE A 237 -18.42 -0.15 -2.75
CA PHE A 237 -17.82 -0.12 -1.41
C PHE A 237 -17.19 1.22 -1.09
N ALA A 238 -16.56 1.90 -2.05
CA ALA A 238 -15.99 3.23 -1.86
C ALA A 238 -17.06 4.27 -1.55
N MET A 239 -18.20 4.24 -2.24
CA MET A 239 -19.35 5.10 -1.95
C MET A 239 -19.93 4.85 -0.55
N PHE A 240 -20.07 3.58 -0.17
CA PHE A 240 -20.48 3.20 1.18
C PHE A 240 -19.50 3.73 2.24
N MET A 241 -18.21 3.53 2.03
CA MET A 241 -17.16 3.99 2.95
C MET A 241 -17.07 5.51 3.03
N GLY A 242 -17.26 6.21 1.91
CA GLY A 242 -17.30 7.67 1.87
C GLY A 242 -18.41 8.24 2.77
N THR A 243 -19.62 7.68 2.67
CA THR A 243 -20.74 8.03 3.54
C THR A 243 -20.43 7.73 5.00
N PHE A 244 -19.94 6.54 5.29
CA PHE A 244 -19.65 6.10 6.66
C PHE A 244 -18.56 6.94 7.33
N LEU A 245 -17.47 7.22 6.62
CA LEU A 245 -16.39 8.08 7.13
C LEU A 245 -16.87 9.52 7.32
N GLY A 246 -17.66 10.06 6.39
CA GLY A 246 -18.22 11.40 6.49
C GLY A 246 -19.16 11.58 7.70
N GLU A 247 -19.94 10.57 8.04
CA GLU A 247 -20.78 10.57 9.26
C GLU A 247 -19.93 10.61 10.55
N LEU A 248 -18.83 9.83 10.57
CA LEU A 248 -17.92 9.86 11.72
C LEU A 248 -17.17 11.18 11.83
N ASP A 249 -16.66 11.73 10.70
CA ASP A 249 -16.01 13.04 10.70
C ASP A 249 -16.99 14.14 11.17
N SER A 250 -18.23 14.09 10.73
CA SER A 250 -19.29 15.03 11.15
C SER A 250 -19.58 14.91 12.65
N LEU A 251 -19.67 13.68 13.17
CA LEU A 251 -19.86 13.43 14.60
C LEU A 251 -18.70 14.01 15.42
N TYR A 252 -17.47 13.74 15.00
CA TYR A 252 -16.28 14.18 15.73
C TYR A 252 -16.11 15.70 15.70
N ALA A 253 -16.54 16.36 14.63
CA ALA A 253 -16.52 17.82 14.49
C ALA A 253 -17.49 18.55 15.45
N LEU A 254 -18.48 17.85 16.05
CA LEU A 254 -19.44 18.48 16.98
C LEU A 254 -18.84 18.95 18.29
N GLY A 255 -17.61 18.56 18.63
CA GLY A 255 -16.91 18.98 19.85
C GLY A 255 -17.61 18.56 21.15
N GLN A 256 -18.36 17.46 21.13
CA GLN A 256 -19.09 16.94 22.28
C GLN A 256 -18.13 16.43 23.38
N GLN A 257 -18.67 16.33 24.61
CA GLN A 257 -18.01 15.63 25.70
C GLN A 257 -17.68 14.19 25.26
N ARG A 258 -16.45 13.73 25.59
CA ARG A 258 -15.92 12.44 25.12
C ARG A 258 -16.86 11.26 25.35
N ASP A 259 -17.44 11.14 26.55
CA ASP A 259 -18.32 10.01 26.87
C ASP A 259 -19.60 10.01 26.02
N SER A 260 -20.20 11.19 25.81
CA SER A 260 -21.37 11.34 24.94
C SER A 260 -21.04 11.04 23.48
N LEU A 261 -19.87 11.49 23.02
CA LEU A 261 -19.37 11.24 21.69
C LEU A 261 -19.14 9.73 21.45
N LEU A 262 -18.57 9.01 22.40
CA LEU A 262 -18.34 7.57 22.28
C LEU A 262 -19.66 6.77 22.22
N VAL A 263 -20.69 7.21 22.94
CA VAL A 263 -22.04 6.62 22.82
C VAL A 263 -22.62 6.88 21.43
N ALA A 264 -22.59 8.11 20.94
CA ALA A 264 -23.08 8.47 19.61
C ALA A 264 -22.30 7.74 18.49
N ARG A 265 -21.00 7.53 18.66
CA ARG A 265 -20.18 6.73 17.75
C ARG A 265 -20.72 5.30 17.58
N VAL A 266 -21.16 4.66 18.66
CA VAL A 266 -21.74 3.31 18.58
C VAL A 266 -23.01 3.30 17.71
N ASP A 267 -23.81 4.35 17.77
CA ASP A 267 -25.01 4.47 16.94
C ASP A 267 -24.67 4.67 15.46
N VAL A 268 -23.64 5.48 15.13
CA VAL A 268 -23.14 5.62 13.75
C VAL A 268 -22.60 4.29 13.23
N LEU A 269 -21.82 3.56 14.03
CA LEU A 269 -21.31 2.22 13.65
C LEU A 269 -22.45 1.24 13.38
N ARG A 270 -23.48 1.25 14.21
CA ARG A 270 -24.66 0.37 14.05
C ARG A 270 -25.45 0.75 12.79
N ALA A 271 -25.71 2.04 12.56
CA ALA A 271 -26.40 2.51 11.37
C ALA A 271 -25.63 2.14 10.09
N ALA A 272 -24.32 2.28 10.08
CA ALA A 272 -23.48 1.86 8.97
C ALA A 272 -23.54 0.33 8.76
N GLN A 273 -23.52 -0.47 9.82
CA GLN A 273 -23.68 -1.92 9.73
C GLN A 273 -25.04 -2.32 9.11
N ASP A 274 -26.11 -1.66 9.51
CA ASP A 274 -27.44 -1.95 8.98
C ASP A 274 -27.57 -1.54 7.51
N ARG A 275 -27.00 -0.40 7.10
CA ARG A 275 -26.91 -0.01 5.68
C ARG A 275 -26.09 -1.01 4.86
N TYR A 276 -24.96 -1.47 5.39
CA TYR A 276 -24.15 -2.50 4.72
C TYR A 276 -24.95 -3.78 4.47
N ARG A 277 -25.64 -4.28 5.50
CA ARG A 277 -26.48 -5.50 5.39
C ARG A 277 -27.64 -5.37 4.39
N GLN A 278 -28.16 -4.16 4.21
CA GLN A 278 -29.24 -3.86 3.28
C GLN A 278 -28.75 -3.49 1.87
N HIS A 279 -27.43 -3.35 1.69
CA HIS A 279 -26.88 -3.03 0.39
C HIS A 279 -27.06 -4.21 -0.58
N PRO A 280 -27.51 -3.99 -1.83
CA PRO A 280 -27.84 -5.07 -2.74
C PRO A 280 -26.64 -5.93 -3.17
N GLU A 281 -25.42 -5.37 -3.16
CA GLU A 281 -24.24 -6.00 -3.75
C GLU A 281 -23.07 -6.20 -2.78
N LEU A 282 -23.05 -5.55 -1.63
CA LEU A 282 -21.90 -5.63 -0.71
C LEU A 282 -21.91 -6.84 0.21
N PRO A 283 -23.04 -7.28 0.80
CA PRO A 283 -23.06 -8.47 1.63
C PRO A 283 -22.66 -9.74 0.86
N GLY A 284 -21.82 -10.57 1.45
CA GLY A 284 -21.28 -11.76 0.79
C GLY A 284 -20.06 -11.47 -0.11
N SER A 285 -19.67 -10.22 -0.27
CA SER A 285 -18.49 -9.82 -1.03
C SER A 285 -17.20 -9.96 -0.20
N ARG A 286 -16.04 -9.77 -0.87
CA ARG A 286 -14.72 -9.73 -0.21
C ARG A 286 -14.62 -8.70 0.93
N TYR A 287 -15.50 -7.70 0.97
CA TYR A 287 -15.50 -6.63 1.96
C TYR A 287 -16.05 -7.03 3.32
N ASP A 288 -16.77 -8.15 3.43
CA ASP A 288 -17.18 -8.72 4.72
C ASP A 288 -15.96 -8.99 5.61
N GLY A 289 -14.87 -9.51 5.01
CA GLY A 289 -13.61 -9.76 5.68
C GLY A 289 -12.93 -8.49 6.20
N PHE A 290 -13.06 -7.38 5.47
CA PHE A 290 -12.54 -6.09 5.91
C PHE A 290 -13.37 -5.50 7.04
N LEU A 291 -14.70 -5.47 6.91
CA LEU A 291 -15.61 -4.82 7.86
C LEU A 291 -15.86 -5.64 9.13
N LYS A 292 -15.26 -6.77 9.41
CA LYS A 292 -15.46 -7.53 10.66
C LYS A 292 -16.06 -6.65 11.77
N TRP A 293 -17.39 -6.48 11.79
CA TRP A 293 -18.09 -5.41 12.51
C TRP A 293 -17.81 -5.36 14.01
N ASN A 294 -17.49 -6.51 14.61
CA ASN A 294 -17.02 -6.59 16.01
C ASN A 294 -15.58 -6.04 16.22
N GLN A 295 -14.88 -5.69 15.14
CA GLN A 295 -13.52 -5.17 15.15
C GLN A 295 -13.39 -3.84 14.39
N VAL A 296 -14.51 -3.26 13.89
CA VAL A 296 -14.49 -1.97 13.22
C VAL A 296 -14.14 -0.89 14.24
N ASN A 297 -13.10 -0.13 13.93
CA ASN A 297 -12.62 0.99 14.72
C ASN A 297 -11.93 2.02 13.82
N ASN A 298 -11.60 3.20 14.34
CA ASN A 298 -11.00 4.28 13.55
C ASN A 298 -9.71 3.86 12.85
N ALA A 299 -8.85 3.07 13.50
CA ALA A 299 -7.60 2.60 12.89
C ALA A 299 -7.85 1.72 11.65
N ARG A 300 -8.88 0.86 11.69
CA ARG A 300 -9.28 0.03 10.55
C ARG A 300 -9.86 0.87 9.42
N LEU A 301 -10.72 1.84 9.74
CA LEU A 301 -11.33 2.72 8.75
C LEU A 301 -10.28 3.60 8.06
N LEU A 302 -9.34 4.16 8.81
CA LEU A 302 -8.21 4.92 8.26
C LEU A 302 -7.30 4.06 7.38
N SER A 303 -7.14 2.77 7.68
CA SER A 303 -6.37 1.88 6.82
C SER A 303 -7.00 1.71 5.43
N TYR A 304 -8.34 1.79 5.31
CA TYR A 304 -9.00 1.83 4.01
C TYR A 304 -8.77 3.16 3.29
N ARG A 305 -8.96 4.30 4.00
CA ARG A 305 -8.81 5.65 3.43
C ARG A 305 -7.44 5.85 2.82
N ARG A 306 -6.37 5.36 3.45
CA ARG A 306 -4.98 5.48 3.00
C ARG A 306 -4.74 4.97 1.58
N TYR A 307 -5.34 3.83 1.21
CA TYR A 307 -5.15 3.19 -0.09
C TYR A 307 -6.18 3.57 -1.14
N ASN A 308 -7.19 4.37 -0.76
CA ASN A 308 -8.33 4.66 -1.63
C ASN A 308 -8.72 6.15 -1.58
N ARG A 309 -7.79 7.03 -1.21
CA ARG A 309 -8.05 8.47 -1.17
C ARG A 309 -7.98 9.05 -2.56
N ASP A 310 -9.02 9.78 -2.94
CA ASP A 310 -9.09 10.62 -4.16
C ASP A 310 -8.67 9.90 -5.46
N LEU A 311 -8.93 8.58 -5.57
CA LEU A 311 -8.56 7.78 -6.75
C LEU A 311 -9.15 8.33 -8.06
N ASP A 312 -10.23 9.08 -7.99
CA ASP A 312 -10.85 9.73 -9.15
C ASP A 312 -9.93 10.80 -9.77
N GLN A 313 -9.11 11.48 -8.97
CA GLN A 313 -8.13 12.44 -9.49
C GLN A 313 -7.03 11.75 -10.30
N PHE A 314 -6.53 10.60 -9.84
CA PHE A 314 -5.57 9.77 -10.58
C PHE A 314 -6.19 9.23 -11.88
N ALA A 315 -7.47 8.82 -11.83
CA ALA A 315 -8.20 8.36 -13.02
C ALA A 315 -8.43 9.50 -14.02
N ALA A 316 -8.74 10.70 -13.55
CA ALA A 316 -8.88 11.90 -14.38
C ALA A 316 -7.56 12.26 -15.05
N LEU A 317 -6.44 12.28 -14.31
CA LEU A 317 -5.09 12.47 -14.85
C LEU A 317 -4.80 11.46 -15.97
N HIS A 318 -4.97 10.17 -15.69
CA HIS A 318 -4.71 9.10 -16.64
C HIS A 318 -5.55 9.24 -17.91
N SER A 319 -6.84 9.58 -17.76
CA SER A 319 -7.73 9.81 -18.89
C SER A 319 -7.34 11.05 -19.71
N ALA A 320 -6.94 12.14 -19.06
CA ALA A 320 -6.51 13.37 -19.72
C ALA A 320 -5.26 13.15 -20.59
N HIS A 321 -4.42 12.18 -20.24
CA HIS A 321 -3.20 11.83 -20.95
C HIS A 321 -3.30 10.56 -21.80
N GLY A 322 -4.50 10.26 -22.32
CA GLY A 322 -4.71 9.20 -23.31
C GLY A 322 -4.63 7.78 -22.74
N GLN A 323 -4.74 7.63 -21.43
CA GLN A 323 -4.59 6.36 -20.71
C GLN A 323 -3.19 5.72 -20.91
N ASP A 324 -2.18 6.56 -21.14
CA ASP A 324 -0.78 6.13 -21.16
C ASP A 324 -0.23 6.05 -19.73
N LEU A 325 0.13 4.83 -19.30
CA LEU A 325 0.62 4.59 -17.96
C LEU A 325 2.01 5.18 -17.72
N SER A 326 2.87 5.18 -18.75
CA SER A 326 4.23 5.74 -18.64
C SER A 326 4.19 7.25 -18.43
N ILE A 327 3.32 7.94 -19.17
CA ILE A 327 3.10 9.39 -18.99
C ILE A 327 2.51 9.65 -17.61
N THR A 328 1.54 8.86 -17.17
CA THR A 328 0.91 8.99 -15.84
C THR A 328 1.94 8.84 -14.73
N ILE A 329 2.78 7.80 -14.78
CA ILE A 329 3.86 7.56 -13.82
C ILE A 329 4.84 8.75 -13.77
N GLY A 330 5.24 9.26 -14.93
CA GLY A 330 6.13 10.42 -15.02
C GLY A 330 5.56 11.64 -14.32
N ILE A 331 4.31 12.01 -14.60
CA ILE A 331 3.64 13.15 -13.98
C ILE A 331 3.47 12.96 -12.47
N LEU A 332 3.08 11.76 -12.02
CA LEU A 332 2.93 11.47 -10.60
C LEU A 332 4.28 11.55 -9.85
N GLY A 333 5.38 11.13 -10.48
CA GLY A 333 6.73 11.30 -9.93
C GLY A 333 7.17 12.76 -9.83
N GLU A 334 6.85 13.57 -10.84
CA GLU A 334 7.08 15.02 -10.79
C GLU A 334 6.27 15.69 -9.67
N CYS A 335 4.99 15.34 -9.55
CA CYS A 335 4.13 15.85 -8.47
C CYS A 335 4.65 15.45 -7.08
N ALA A 336 5.09 14.19 -6.91
CA ALA A 336 5.65 13.70 -5.65
C ALA A 336 6.92 14.46 -5.22
N SER A 337 7.67 15.00 -6.18
CA SER A 337 8.88 15.80 -5.93
C SER A 337 8.60 17.27 -5.61
N GLY A 338 7.34 17.70 -5.73
CA GLY A 338 6.90 19.08 -5.48
C GLY A 338 6.55 19.33 -4.02
N ALA A 339 6.22 20.60 -3.71
CA ALA A 339 5.85 21.01 -2.35
C ALA A 339 4.43 20.56 -1.92
N ASP A 340 3.53 20.35 -2.88
CA ASP A 340 2.15 19.88 -2.66
C ASP A 340 1.77 18.92 -3.79
N PRO A 341 1.91 17.61 -3.56
CA PRO A 341 1.64 16.62 -4.59
C PRO A 341 0.16 16.52 -4.96
N TRP A 342 -0.76 16.83 -4.04
CA TRP A 342 -2.20 16.81 -4.30
C TRP A 342 -2.65 17.98 -5.17
N ALA A 343 -2.14 19.20 -4.91
CA ALA A 343 -2.40 20.36 -5.75
C ALA A 343 -1.83 20.16 -7.16
N CYS A 344 -0.63 19.59 -7.28
CA CYS A 344 -0.02 19.24 -8.56
C CYS A 344 -0.85 18.22 -9.33
N LEU A 345 -1.30 17.13 -8.68
CA LEU A 345 -2.17 16.11 -9.26
C LEU A 345 -3.47 16.72 -9.80
N SER A 346 -4.13 17.56 -9.00
CA SER A 346 -5.37 18.24 -9.38
C SER A 346 -5.16 19.11 -10.62
N ALA A 347 -4.12 19.93 -10.64
CA ALA A 347 -3.78 20.78 -11.77
C ALA A 347 -3.46 19.98 -13.04
N ALA A 348 -2.73 18.86 -12.92
CA ALA A 348 -2.39 18.00 -14.05
C ALA A 348 -3.60 17.24 -14.61
N ALA A 349 -4.58 16.89 -13.77
CA ALA A 349 -5.83 16.27 -14.19
C ALA A 349 -6.74 17.22 -15.00
N ASP A 350 -6.67 18.54 -14.75
CA ASP A 350 -7.43 19.55 -15.45
C ASP A 350 -6.83 19.95 -16.82
N LEU A 351 -5.56 19.64 -17.04
CA LEU A 351 -4.87 19.91 -18.31
C LEU A 351 -5.34 18.91 -19.39
N ARG A 352 -6.30 19.32 -20.23
CA ARG A 352 -6.58 18.59 -21.46
C ARG A 352 -5.34 18.59 -22.37
N PRO A 353 -4.99 17.44 -23.00
CA PRO A 353 -3.92 17.43 -23.99
C PRO A 353 -4.26 18.47 -25.06
N PRO A 354 -3.26 19.21 -25.61
CA PRO A 354 -3.51 20.11 -26.71
C PRO A 354 -4.17 19.28 -27.83
N THR A 355 -5.37 19.68 -28.24
CA THR A 355 -6.05 19.07 -29.38
C THR A 355 -5.07 19.22 -30.55
N THR A 356 -4.51 18.09 -31.00
CA THR A 356 -3.76 18.07 -32.24
C THR A 356 -4.68 18.57 -33.32
N GLY A 357 -4.50 19.82 -33.67
CA GLY A 357 -5.28 20.49 -34.69
C GLY A 357 -5.19 19.65 -35.96
N SER A 358 -6.33 19.09 -36.36
CA SER A 358 -6.50 18.58 -37.69
C SER A 358 -6.19 19.71 -38.63
N GLY A 359 -4.96 19.70 -39.19
CA GLY A 359 -4.65 20.53 -40.34
C GLY A 359 -5.67 20.22 -41.41
N ARG A 360 -6.44 21.22 -41.76
CA ARG A 360 -7.20 21.24 -43.00
C ARG A 360 -6.34 21.81 -44.09
N PRO A 361 -6.61 21.37 -45.30
CA PRO A 361 -5.74 21.40 -46.49
C PRO A 361 -5.44 22.80 -46.99
#